data_f443c10e599258d17be9606fdabc1e8a
#
_entry.id   f443c10e599258d17be9606fdabc1e8a
#
_cell.length_a   1.000
_cell.length_b   1.000
_cell.length_c   1.000
_cell.angle_alpha   90.00
_cell.angle_beta   90.00
_cell.angle_gamma   90.00
#
_symmetry.space_group_name_H-M   'P 1'
#
loop_
_entity.id
_entity.type
_entity.pdbx_description
1 polymer ?
#
loop_
_entity_poly.entity_id
_entity_poly.type
_entity_poly.pdbx_seq_one_letter_code
_entity_poly.pdbx_strand_id
1 'polypeptide(L)'
;MDQTSHDRLLIIDFGSQVTQLIARRLRELNVYCEIHPYQNVDGAFLQAFAPRAVIFSGGPDSVMREGSPRPPAEVYRLGVPILGICYGQQVMMHDLGGKVEAGEHATAEFGRAYVTPTTSHSEVLDGWFAGDDDREQVWMSHGDHVSEIAPGFEVYGTSPGAPFAITGDPARRFYAVQFHPEVHHTPNGKTLYANFVRMAGFAGDWTMDAYREEAIRKIREQVGDKRVICGLSGGVDSSVAAVLIHEAIGDQLTCVFVDHGLLRLNEADEVVSMFRDNYNIPLIHADESELFLGELEGQSDPETKRKIIGKLFIDVFQKHANEIEGAEFLAQGTLYPDVIESVSFSGGPSVTIKSHHNVGGLPEKMGLKLVEPLRELFKDEVRALGRELGLPDSFIGRHPFPGPGLAIRCPGEITREKLEILRKADAVYIDQIRKHGLYDEIWQAFVAILPVRTVGVMGDGRTYDYACALRAVTSVDGMTADYYPFSHEFLGETATRIINEVKGINRVTYDITSKPPGTIEWE
;
A
#
# COMPACT_ATOMS: atom_id res chain seq x y z
N MET A 1 27.01 13.56 0.15
CA MET A 1 26.71 12.13 0.19
C MET A 1 25.94 11.91 1.48
N ASP A 2 24.65 11.73 1.36
CA ASP A 2 23.80 11.38 2.52
C ASP A 2 24.26 10.00 3.03
N GLN A 3 24.94 9.97 4.16
CA GLN A 3 25.22 8.72 4.85
C GLN A 3 23.90 8.31 5.50
N THR A 4 23.12 7.49 4.80
CA THR A 4 22.03 6.75 5.43
C THR A 4 22.64 5.88 6.50
N SER A 5 22.07 5.90 7.70
CA SER A 5 22.56 5.14 8.85
C SER A 5 22.35 3.63 8.72
N HIS A 6 21.64 3.18 7.68
CA HIS A 6 21.23 1.78 7.49
C HIS A 6 21.97 1.08 6.35
N ASP A 7 22.24 -0.20 6.55
CA ASP A 7 22.67 -1.09 5.47
C ASP A 7 21.56 -1.20 4.41
N ARG A 8 21.91 -1.15 3.11
CA ARG A 8 20.96 -1.11 2.01
C ARG A 8 20.91 -2.42 1.23
N LEU A 9 19.71 -2.91 0.96
CA LEU A 9 19.47 -4.00 0.03
C LEU A 9 18.87 -3.44 -1.27
N LEU A 10 19.46 -3.80 -2.40
CA LEU A 10 18.97 -3.39 -3.71
C LEU A 10 18.09 -4.49 -4.30
N ILE A 11 16.88 -4.14 -4.72
CA ILE A 11 16.02 -5.00 -5.53
C ILE A 11 16.04 -4.46 -6.95
N ILE A 12 16.61 -5.24 -7.90
CA ILE A 12 16.57 -4.92 -9.32
C ILE A 12 15.28 -5.49 -9.90
N ASP A 13 14.42 -4.60 -10.36
CA ASP A 13 13.10 -4.95 -10.87
C ASP A 13 13.14 -5.22 -12.38
N PHE A 14 12.75 -6.44 -12.76
CA PHE A 14 12.59 -6.87 -14.15
C PHE A 14 11.12 -6.84 -14.64
N GLY A 15 10.24 -6.18 -13.89
CA GLY A 15 8.84 -5.95 -14.27
C GLY A 15 7.84 -6.94 -13.69
N SER A 16 8.17 -7.58 -12.59
CA SER A 16 7.22 -8.43 -11.87
C SER A 16 6.11 -7.59 -11.23
N GLN A 17 4.88 -8.07 -11.33
CA GLN A 17 3.73 -7.47 -10.62
C GLN A 17 3.84 -7.58 -9.10
N VAL A 18 4.69 -8.48 -8.59
CA VAL A 18 4.82 -8.78 -7.16
C VAL A 18 6.14 -8.31 -6.57
N THR A 19 6.95 -7.51 -7.28
CA THR A 19 8.23 -6.99 -6.78
C THR A 19 8.08 -6.23 -5.46
N GLN A 20 6.98 -5.49 -5.28
CA GLN A 20 6.71 -4.77 -4.01
C GLN A 20 6.58 -5.72 -2.82
N LEU A 21 6.11 -6.96 -3.02
CA LEU A 21 6.01 -7.95 -1.96
C LEU A 21 7.40 -8.40 -1.48
N ILE A 22 8.40 -8.45 -2.37
CA ILE A 22 9.80 -8.73 -1.97
C ILE A 22 10.27 -7.67 -0.97
N ALA A 23 10.11 -6.39 -1.31
CA ALA A 23 10.48 -5.30 -0.43
C ALA A 23 9.74 -5.36 0.91
N ARG A 24 8.43 -5.63 0.88
CA ARG A 24 7.62 -5.77 2.08
C ARG A 24 8.13 -6.89 3.00
N ARG A 25 8.48 -8.08 2.46
CA ARG A 25 9.05 -9.18 3.25
C ARG A 25 10.36 -8.82 3.91
N LEU A 26 11.21 -8.05 3.23
CA LEU A 26 12.47 -7.55 3.79
C LEU A 26 12.25 -6.51 4.91
N ARG A 27 11.29 -5.59 4.71
CA ARG A 27 10.90 -4.61 5.73
C ARG A 27 10.32 -5.26 6.99
N GLU A 28 9.55 -6.34 6.84
CA GLU A 28 9.09 -7.17 7.96
C GLU A 28 10.23 -7.83 8.76
N LEU A 29 11.44 -7.86 8.21
CA LEU A 29 12.68 -8.31 8.84
C LEU A 29 13.58 -7.15 9.32
N ASN A 30 13.04 -5.92 9.33
CA ASN A 30 13.74 -4.69 9.67
C ASN A 30 14.96 -4.41 8.77
N VAL A 31 14.86 -4.73 7.48
CA VAL A 31 15.90 -4.47 6.48
C VAL A 31 15.47 -3.35 5.54
N TYR A 32 16.28 -2.29 5.47
CA TYR A 32 16.07 -1.24 4.49
C TYR A 32 16.36 -1.75 3.07
N CYS A 33 15.41 -1.55 2.16
CA CYS A 33 15.55 -1.95 0.76
C CYS A 33 14.91 -0.94 -0.18
N GLU A 34 15.45 -0.85 -1.38
CA GLU A 34 14.92 -0.03 -2.46
C GLU A 34 14.71 -0.86 -3.73
N ILE A 35 13.62 -0.57 -4.45
CA ILE A 35 13.31 -1.17 -5.75
C ILE A 35 13.75 -0.19 -6.85
N HIS A 36 14.59 -0.66 -7.75
CA HIS A 36 15.00 0.11 -8.92
C HIS A 36 14.79 -0.70 -10.20
N PRO A 37 14.10 -0.12 -11.22
CA PRO A 37 14.00 -0.74 -12.54
C PRO A 37 15.39 -1.02 -13.12
N TYR A 38 15.55 -2.15 -13.77
CA TYR A 38 16.86 -2.58 -14.31
C TYR A 38 17.51 -1.54 -15.23
N GLN A 39 16.69 -0.75 -15.96
CA GLN A 39 17.19 0.31 -16.85
C GLN A 39 17.89 1.45 -16.11
N ASN A 40 17.56 1.66 -14.83
CA ASN A 40 18.10 2.72 -14.00
C ASN A 40 19.32 2.28 -13.16
N VAL A 41 19.71 1.01 -13.29
CA VAL A 41 20.83 0.42 -12.55
C VAL A 41 22.00 0.22 -13.49
N ASP A 42 23.01 1.04 -13.35
CA ASP A 42 24.31 0.92 -14.05
C ASP A 42 25.46 0.80 -13.04
N GLY A 43 26.70 0.68 -13.54
CA GLY A 43 27.88 0.57 -12.69
C GLY A 43 28.10 1.79 -11.78
N ALA A 44 27.75 3.00 -12.23
CA ALA A 44 27.88 4.22 -11.44
C ALA A 44 26.85 4.25 -10.31
N PHE A 45 25.60 3.86 -10.62
CA PHE A 45 24.55 3.69 -9.62
C PHE A 45 24.94 2.67 -8.54
N LEU A 46 25.44 1.49 -8.95
CA LEU A 46 25.86 0.43 -8.00
C LEU A 46 26.96 0.90 -7.06
N GLN A 47 27.92 1.68 -7.55
CA GLN A 47 28.98 2.29 -6.72
C GLN A 47 28.42 3.32 -5.73
N ALA A 48 27.50 4.17 -6.17
CA ALA A 48 26.90 5.20 -5.33
C ALA A 48 25.93 4.61 -4.30
N PHE A 49 25.14 3.63 -4.71
CA PHE A 49 24.18 2.93 -3.85
C PHE A 49 24.88 2.05 -2.80
N ALA A 50 25.98 1.40 -3.18
CA ALA A 50 26.79 0.52 -2.33
C ALA A 50 25.93 -0.53 -1.59
N PRO A 51 25.20 -1.42 -2.29
CA PRO A 51 24.33 -2.39 -1.65
C PRO A 51 25.10 -3.40 -0.82
N ARG A 52 24.55 -3.82 0.32
CA ARG A 52 25.06 -4.93 1.12
C ARG A 52 24.62 -6.30 0.58
N ALA A 53 23.50 -6.34 -0.12
CA ALA A 53 22.99 -7.49 -0.85
C ALA A 53 22.12 -7.02 -2.03
N VAL A 54 21.90 -7.91 -2.99
CA VAL A 54 21.06 -7.64 -4.17
C VAL A 54 20.04 -8.75 -4.33
N ILE A 55 18.81 -8.39 -4.71
CA ILE A 55 17.78 -9.32 -5.15
C ILE A 55 17.41 -9.01 -6.60
N PHE A 56 17.35 -10.05 -7.42
CA PHE A 56 16.80 -9.99 -8.77
C PHE A 56 15.35 -10.45 -8.71
N SER A 57 14.41 -9.60 -9.07
CA SER A 57 12.99 -9.91 -9.05
C SER A 57 12.58 -10.92 -10.11
N GLY A 58 11.33 -11.37 -10.07
CA GLY A 58 10.69 -11.99 -11.22
C GLY A 58 10.50 -11.01 -12.38
N GLY A 59 9.98 -11.51 -13.50
CA GLY A 59 9.66 -10.69 -14.67
C GLY A 59 8.80 -11.45 -15.67
N PRO A 60 8.05 -10.74 -16.54
CA PRO A 60 7.17 -11.38 -17.52
C PRO A 60 7.87 -11.82 -18.79
N ASP A 61 9.17 -11.52 -18.92
CA ASP A 61 9.93 -11.72 -20.15
C ASP A 61 10.65 -13.07 -20.17
N SER A 62 11.22 -13.43 -21.34
CA SER A 62 12.11 -14.57 -21.52
C SER A 62 13.55 -14.11 -21.70
N VAL A 63 14.48 -14.71 -20.96
CA VAL A 63 15.91 -14.40 -21.08
C VAL A 63 16.50 -14.77 -22.47
N MET A 64 15.79 -15.61 -23.22
CA MET A 64 16.20 -16.01 -24.57
C MET A 64 15.83 -14.98 -25.64
N ARG A 65 14.98 -14.02 -25.32
CA ARG A 65 14.57 -12.98 -26.25
C ARG A 65 15.67 -11.91 -26.36
N GLU A 66 15.97 -11.49 -27.57
CA GLU A 66 16.89 -10.38 -27.81
C GLU A 66 16.34 -9.08 -27.19
N GLY A 67 17.19 -8.37 -26.44
CA GLY A 67 16.80 -7.16 -25.71
C GLY A 67 16.02 -7.40 -24.41
N SER A 68 15.97 -8.66 -23.93
CA SER A 68 15.35 -8.97 -22.63
C SER A 68 15.99 -8.22 -21.47
N PRO A 69 15.26 -7.91 -20.40
CA PRO A 69 15.77 -7.22 -19.22
C PRO A 69 17.00 -7.90 -18.61
N ARG A 70 18.07 -7.13 -18.39
CA ARG A 70 19.35 -7.63 -17.83
C ARG A 70 19.89 -6.68 -16.77
N PRO A 71 20.49 -7.20 -15.70
CA PRO A 71 21.27 -6.36 -14.79
C PRO A 71 22.60 -5.97 -15.43
N PRO A 72 23.25 -4.89 -14.99
CA PRO A 72 24.61 -4.58 -15.43
C PRO A 72 25.59 -5.68 -14.97
N ALA A 73 26.56 -6.03 -15.81
CA ALA A 73 27.53 -7.09 -15.52
C ALA A 73 28.37 -6.83 -14.25
N GLU A 74 28.48 -5.59 -13.85
CA GLU A 74 29.19 -5.13 -12.65
C GLU A 74 28.54 -5.68 -11.37
N VAL A 75 27.24 -5.97 -11.38
CA VAL A 75 26.53 -6.48 -10.20
C VAL A 75 27.13 -7.79 -9.67
N TYR A 76 27.55 -8.67 -10.57
CA TYR A 76 28.18 -9.94 -10.22
C TYR A 76 29.60 -9.81 -9.64
N ARG A 77 30.19 -8.60 -9.72
CA ARG A 77 31.55 -8.28 -9.22
C ARG A 77 31.54 -7.47 -7.92
N LEU A 78 30.38 -7.14 -7.39
CA LEU A 78 30.25 -6.36 -6.14
C LEU A 78 30.79 -7.12 -4.92
N GLY A 79 30.90 -8.46 -4.97
CA GLY A 79 31.32 -9.27 -3.84
C GLY A 79 30.26 -9.36 -2.72
N VAL A 80 29.01 -9.05 -3.01
CA VAL A 80 27.88 -9.12 -2.08
C VAL A 80 26.98 -10.32 -2.41
N PRO A 81 26.18 -10.82 -1.45
CA PRO A 81 25.20 -11.86 -1.74
C PRO A 81 24.16 -11.42 -2.76
N ILE A 82 23.78 -12.35 -3.65
CA ILE A 82 22.72 -12.12 -4.65
C ILE A 82 21.68 -13.24 -4.56
N LEU A 83 20.40 -12.90 -4.55
CA LEU A 83 19.27 -13.83 -4.64
C LEU A 83 18.47 -13.57 -5.92
N GLY A 84 18.39 -14.55 -6.81
CA GLY A 84 17.56 -14.51 -8.01
C GLY A 84 16.21 -15.19 -7.79
N ILE A 85 15.10 -14.55 -8.16
CA ILE A 85 13.74 -15.07 -8.01
C ILE A 85 13.10 -15.21 -9.39
N CYS A 86 12.64 -16.40 -9.74
CA CYS A 86 11.94 -16.72 -10.99
C CYS A 86 12.75 -16.24 -12.22
N TYR A 87 12.33 -15.18 -12.91
CA TYR A 87 13.10 -14.57 -13.99
C TYR A 87 14.53 -14.19 -13.55
N GLY A 88 14.69 -13.69 -12.34
CA GLY A 88 16.00 -13.35 -11.76
C GLY A 88 16.93 -14.56 -11.61
N GLN A 89 16.40 -15.77 -11.35
CA GLN A 89 17.16 -17.01 -11.41
C GLN A 89 17.62 -17.29 -12.85
N GLN A 90 16.72 -17.19 -13.79
CA GLN A 90 16.98 -17.48 -15.20
C GLN A 90 18.06 -16.51 -15.77
N VAL A 91 17.94 -15.23 -15.45
CA VAL A 91 18.96 -14.22 -15.81
C VAL A 91 20.31 -14.58 -15.22
N MET A 92 20.37 -14.88 -13.93
CA MET A 92 21.62 -15.22 -13.24
C MET A 92 22.27 -16.47 -13.86
N MET A 93 21.50 -17.53 -14.12
CA MET A 93 22.03 -18.74 -14.74
C MET A 93 22.54 -18.48 -16.14
N HIS A 94 21.77 -17.79 -16.98
CA HIS A 94 22.17 -17.47 -18.34
C HIS A 94 23.44 -16.61 -18.38
N ASP A 95 23.53 -15.55 -17.57
CA ASP A 95 24.67 -14.61 -17.57
C ASP A 95 25.96 -15.25 -17.03
N LEU A 96 25.84 -16.28 -16.19
CA LEU A 96 26.97 -16.99 -15.59
C LEU A 96 27.36 -18.30 -16.32
N GLY A 97 26.74 -18.57 -17.48
CA GLY A 97 27.14 -19.67 -18.38
C GLY A 97 26.31 -20.95 -18.25
N GLY A 98 25.17 -20.91 -17.56
CA GLY A 98 24.13 -21.94 -17.59
C GLY A 98 23.24 -21.80 -18.82
N LYS A 99 22.17 -22.62 -18.89
CA LYS A 99 21.19 -22.58 -19.97
C LYS A 99 19.77 -22.48 -19.44
N VAL A 100 18.95 -21.76 -20.18
CA VAL A 100 17.50 -21.62 -19.98
C VAL A 100 16.79 -22.05 -21.24
N GLU A 101 15.75 -22.81 -21.10
CA GLU A 101 14.94 -23.32 -22.22
C GLU A 101 13.47 -22.95 -22.01
N ALA A 102 12.75 -22.79 -23.14
CA ALA A 102 11.30 -22.62 -23.12
C ALA A 102 10.64 -23.89 -22.60
N GLY A 103 9.79 -23.75 -21.61
CA GLY A 103 9.02 -24.87 -21.12
C GLY A 103 8.00 -25.30 -22.16
N GLU A 104 8.02 -26.58 -22.51
CA GLU A 104 6.90 -27.25 -23.17
C GLU A 104 5.75 -27.37 -22.14
N HIS A 105 4.52 -27.72 -22.59
CA HIS A 105 3.35 -27.85 -21.70
C HIS A 105 3.57 -28.79 -20.49
N ALA A 106 4.59 -29.64 -20.49
CA ALA A 106 4.92 -30.56 -19.41
C ALA A 106 5.91 -30.01 -18.36
N THR A 107 6.61 -28.90 -18.64
CA THR A 107 7.63 -28.32 -17.77
C THR A 107 7.28 -26.91 -17.26
N ALA A 108 6.22 -26.29 -17.77
CA ALA A 108 5.70 -25.03 -17.24
C ALA A 108 4.89 -25.32 -15.96
N GLU A 109 5.17 -24.56 -14.89
CA GLU A 109 4.46 -24.69 -13.61
C GLU A 109 3.76 -23.38 -13.25
N PHE A 110 2.45 -23.45 -13.00
CA PHE A 110 1.61 -22.33 -12.57
C PHE A 110 0.78 -22.75 -11.36
N GLY A 111 0.89 -21.98 -10.28
CA GLY A 111 0.14 -22.19 -9.05
C GLY A 111 0.92 -22.94 -7.98
N ARG A 112 0.20 -23.72 -7.17
CA ARG A 112 0.78 -24.47 -6.06
C ARG A 112 1.63 -25.64 -6.55
N ALA A 113 2.88 -25.69 -6.09
CA ALA A 113 3.82 -26.78 -6.33
C ALA A 113 4.53 -27.16 -5.02
N TYR A 114 5.30 -28.24 -5.06
CA TYR A 114 6.09 -28.69 -3.92
C TYR A 114 7.55 -28.89 -4.34
N VAL A 115 8.45 -28.31 -3.56
CA VAL A 115 9.89 -28.49 -3.73
C VAL A 115 10.37 -29.54 -2.75
N THR A 116 11.13 -30.52 -3.26
CA THR A 116 11.78 -31.56 -2.49
C THR A 116 13.26 -31.23 -2.34
N PRO A 117 13.88 -31.37 -1.15
CA PRO A 117 15.30 -31.13 -0.97
C PRO A 117 16.15 -32.17 -1.69
N THR A 118 17.36 -31.77 -2.04
CA THR A 118 18.43 -32.69 -2.46
C THR A 118 19.29 -33.09 -1.26
N THR A 119 20.38 -33.83 -1.51
CA THR A 119 21.35 -34.17 -0.45
C THR A 119 22.29 -33.03 -0.09
N SER A 120 22.35 -31.99 -0.91
CA SER A 120 23.18 -30.80 -0.66
C SER A 120 22.49 -29.87 0.35
N HIS A 121 23.28 -29.28 1.24
CA HIS A 121 22.80 -28.35 2.26
C HIS A 121 23.26 -26.92 1.98
N SER A 122 22.43 -25.96 2.32
CA SER A 122 22.76 -24.53 2.22
C SER A 122 22.18 -23.76 3.39
N GLU A 123 22.97 -22.84 3.97
CA GLU A 123 22.54 -21.97 5.06
C GLU A 123 21.32 -21.09 4.72
N VAL A 124 21.11 -20.79 3.43
CA VAL A 124 19.92 -20.05 2.99
C VAL A 124 18.62 -20.83 3.22
N LEU A 125 18.72 -22.15 3.39
CA LEU A 125 17.60 -23.06 3.62
C LEU A 125 17.51 -23.57 5.07
N ASP A 126 18.29 -23.03 6.01
CA ASP A 126 18.21 -23.42 7.41
C ASP A 126 16.78 -23.30 7.95
N GLY A 127 16.21 -24.43 8.40
CA GLY A 127 14.84 -24.50 8.90
C GLY A 127 13.74 -24.27 7.86
N TRP A 128 14.07 -24.23 6.57
CA TRP A 128 13.08 -24.03 5.51
C TRP A 128 12.29 -25.31 5.21
N PHE A 129 12.97 -26.46 5.12
CA PHE A 129 12.34 -27.79 5.00
C PHE A 129 12.02 -28.34 6.41
N ALA A 130 11.03 -27.74 7.08
CA ALA A 130 10.65 -28.10 8.46
C ALA A 130 9.35 -28.91 8.54
N GLY A 131 8.69 -29.20 7.42
CA GLY A 131 7.47 -29.98 7.37
C GLY A 131 7.68 -31.48 7.53
N ASP A 132 6.63 -32.22 7.94
CA ASP A 132 6.67 -33.67 8.19
C ASP A 132 6.91 -34.51 6.92
N ASP A 133 6.74 -33.93 5.71
CA ASP A 133 6.77 -34.61 4.42
C ASP A 133 8.09 -34.43 3.63
N ASP A 134 9.14 -33.90 4.23
CA ASP A 134 10.41 -33.54 3.55
C ASP A 134 10.23 -32.73 2.25
N ARG A 135 9.18 -31.91 2.16
CA ARG A 135 8.89 -31.03 1.03
C ARG A 135 8.20 -29.76 1.47
N GLU A 136 8.43 -28.67 0.73
CA GLU A 136 7.81 -27.37 1.02
C GLU A 136 6.86 -26.91 -0.09
N GLN A 137 5.72 -26.37 0.33
CA GLN A 137 4.78 -25.75 -0.58
C GLN A 137 5.32 -24.42 -1.08
N VAL A 138 5.29 -24.23 -2.40
CA VAL A 138 5.70 -22.99 -3.06
C VAL A 138 4.68 -22.56 -4.11
N TRP A 139 4.80 -21.33 -4.57
CA TRP A 139 4.04 -20.80 -5.69
C TRP A 139 4.94 -20.67 -6.92
N MET A 140 4.63 -21.43 -7.96
CA MET A 140 5.30 -21.36 -9.25
C MET A 140 4.51 -20.49 -10.23
N SER A 141 5.22 -19.75 -11.07
CA SER A 141 4.63 -18.96 -12.15
C SER A 141 5.66 -18.76 -13.27
N HIS A 142 5.98 -19.85 -13.98
CA HIS A 142 7.01 -19.80 -15.02
C HIS A 142 6.65 -20.68 -16.23
N GLY A 143 6.98 -20.15 -17.43
CA GLY A 143 6.99 -20.90 -18.67
C GLY A 143 8.39 -21.41 -19.02
N ASP A 144 9.40 -20.56 -18.86
CA ASP A 144 10.80 -20.92 -19.06
C ASP A 144 11.40 -21.52 -17.79
N HIS A 145 12.40 -22.38 -17.93
CA HIS A 145 13.11 -22.99 -16.81
C HIS A 145 14.60 -23.14 -17.10
N VAL A 146 15.39 -23.24 -16.05
CA VAL A 146 16.82 -23.55 -16.15
C VAL A 146 16.96 -25.01 -16.55
N SER A 147 17.66 -25.28 -17.66
CA SER A 147 17.96 -26.63 -18.16
C SER A 147 19.39 -27.10 -17.87
N GLU A 148 20.31 -26.15 -17.61
CA GLU A 148 21.68 -26.43 -17.17
C GLU A 148 22.13 -25.33 -16.20
N ILE A 149 22.59 -25.71 -15.00
CA ILE A 149 23.09 -24.75 -14.00
C ILE A 149 24.44 -24.16 -14.42
N ALA A 150 24.68 -22.91 -14.01
CA ALA A 150 25.95 -22.24 -14.25
C ALA A 150 27.10 -22.91 -13.46
N PRO A 151 28.36 -22.82 -13.98
CA PRO A 151 29.51 -23.35 -13.27
C PRO A 151 29.64 -22.81 -11.85
N GLY A 152 29.88 -23.71 -10.88
CA GLY A 152 30.01 -23.39 -9.46
C GLY A 152 28.71 -23.46 -8.67
N PHE A 153 27.57 -23.59 -9.33
CA PHE A 153 26.29 -23.78 -8.65
C PHE A 153 26.05 -25.22 -8.26
N GLU A 154 25.35 -25.39 -7.13
CA GLU A 154 24.82 -26.65 -6.62
C GLU A 154 23.29 -26.60 -6.60
N VAL A 155 22.65 -27.77 -6.65
CA VAL A 155 21.19 -27.91 -6.57
C VAL A 155 20.80 -28.28 -5.15
N TYR A 156 19.90 -27.50 -4.56
CA TYR A 156 19.42 -27.70 -3.20
C TYR A 156 17.97 -28.18 -3.14
N GLY A 157 17.19 -27.93 -4.17
CA GLY A 157 15.79 -28.35 -4.25
C GLY A 157 15.29 -28.50 -5.68
N THR A 158 14.34 -29.43 -5.85
CA THR A 158 13.76 -29.79 -7.14
C THR A 158 12.23 -29.80 -7.07
N SER A 159 11.56 -29.51 -8.20
CA SER A 159 10.14 -29.79 -8.40
C SER A 159 9.94 -30.58 -9.71
N PRO A 160 8.75 -31.15 -9.98
CA PRO A 160 8.51 -31.90 -11.20
C PRO A 160 8.77 -31.12 -12.49
N GLY A 161 8.45 -29.82 -12.53
CA GLY A 161 8.66 -28.96 -13.71
C GLY A 161 9.92 -28.10 -13.64
N ALA A 162 10.59 -28.01 -12.46
CA ALA A 162 11.82 -27.27 -12.28
C ALA A 162 12.89 -28.13 -11.57
N PRO A 163 13.73 -28.85 -12.32
CA PRO A 163 14.78 -29.70 -11.73
C PRO A 163 15.83 -28.90 -10.97
N PHE A 164 15.88 -27.59 -11.18
CA PHE A 164 16.76 -26.65 -10.50
C PHE A 164 15.96 -25.59 -9.73
N ALA A 165 14.93 -26.03 -8.99
CA ALA A 165 14.01 -25.13 -8.27
C ALA A 165 14.71 -24.26 -7.23
N ILE A 166 15.77 -24.78 -6.58
CA ILE A 166 16.65 -24.02 -5.67
C ILE A 166 18.09 -24.35 -6.01
N THR A 167 18.87 -23.31 -6.27
CA THR A 167 20.30 -23.43 -6.60
C THR A 167 21.12 -22.39 -5.89
N GLY A 168 22.41 -22.62 -5.73
CA GLY A 168 23.31 -21.61 -5.19
C GLY A 168 24.78 -21.93 -5.44
N ASP A 169 25.59 -20.88 -5.37
CA ASP A 169 27.05 -20.92 -5.34
C ASP A 169 27.53 -20.31 -4.02
N PRO A 170 27.87 -21.14 -3.02
CA PRO A 170 28.28 -20.67 -1.72
C PRO A 170 29.57 -19.83 -1.77
N ALA A 171 30.47 -20.10 -2.71
CA ALA A 171 31.75 -19.39 -2.83
C ALA A 171 31.54 -17.91 -3.25
N ARG A 172 30.59 -17.66 -4.14
CA ARG A 172 30.20 -16.31 -4.56
C ARG A 172 29.07 -15.73 -3.72
N ARG A 173 28.41 -16.54 -2.90
CA ARG A 173 27.18 -16.22 -2.13
C ARG A 173 26.02 -15.84 -3.05
N PHE A 174 25.88 -16.54 -4.18
CA PHE A 174 24.78 -16.39 -5.12
C PHE A 174 23.78 -17.52 -4.93
N TYR A 175 22.51 -17.16 -4.78
CA TYR A 175 21.40 -18.07 -4.56
C TYR A 175 20.28 -17.78 -5.55
N ALA A 176 19.52 -18.77 -5.92
CA ALA A 176 18.43 -18.56 -6.86
C ALA A 176 17.30 -19.57 -6.66
N VAL A 177 16.06 -19.10 -6.81
CA VAL A 177 14.85 -19.89 -6.70
C VAL A 177 13.93 -19.67 -7.89
N GLN A 178 13.29 -20.72 -8.39
CA GLN A 178 12.36 -20.63 -9.52
C GLN A 178 10.97 -20.17 -9.07
N PHE A 179 10.59 -20.42 -7.84
CA PHE A 179 9.31 -20.02 -7.24
C PHE A 179 9.34 -18.61 -6.66
N HIS A 180 8.17 -18.14 -6.23
CA HIS A 180 7.98 -16.84 -5.61
C HIS A 180 7.89 -16.95 -4.09
N PRO A 181 8.99 -16.69 -3.33
CA PRO A 181 8.98 -16.75 -1.86
C PRO A 181 8.24 -15.57 -1.22
N GLU A 182 8.00 -14.49 -1.96
CA GLU A 182 7.35 -13.27 -1.49
C GLU A 182 5.84 -13.40 -1.32
N VAL A 183 5.20 -14.32 -2.04
CA VAL A 183 3.74 -14.43 -2.07
C VAL A 183 3.20 -15.28 -0.91
N HIS A 184 1.96 -15.01 -0.51
CA HIS A 184 1.29 -15.72 0.59
C HIS A 184 1.21 -17.25 0.39
N HIS A 185 1.12 -17.70 -0.87
CA HIS A 185 1.02 -19.11 -1.21
C HIS A 185 2.33 -19.90 -1.06
N THR A 186 3.44 -19.24 -0.70
CA THR A 186 4.70 -19.84 -0.24
C THR A 186 4.83 -19.61 1.27
N PRO A 187 4.24 -20.48 2.12
CA PRO A 187 4.09 -20.20 3.56
C PRO A 187 5.42 -19.93 4.27
N ASN A 188 6.47 -20.68 3.94
CA ASN A 188 7.81 -20.55 4.51
C ASN A 188 8.73 -19.55 3.78
N GLY A 189 8.21 -18.77 2.85
CA GLY A 189 9.01 -17.79 2.09
C GLY A 189 9.76 -16.81 2.98
N LYS A 190 9.17 -16.40 4.11
CA LYS A 190 9.82 -15.51 5.09
C LYS A 190 11.11 -16.10 5.68
N THR A 191 11.16 -17.41 5.94
CA THR A 191 12.36 -18.09 6.45
C THR A 191 13.53 -17.98 5.47
N LEU A 192 13.28 -18.14 4.17
CA LEU A 192 14.29 -17.98 3.12
C LEU A 192 14.87 -16.54 3.12
N TYR A 193 14.01 -15.53 3.18
CA TYR A 193 14.47 -14.14 3.28
C TYR A 193 15.25 -13.87 4.58
N ALA A 194 14.78 -14.39 5.71
CA ALA A 194 15.47 -14.23 7.00
C ALA A 194 16.88 -14.84 6.97
N ASN A 195 17.03 -16.01 6.36
CA ASN A 195 18.34 -16.65 6.21
C ASN A 195 19.24 -15.84 5.26
N PHE A 196 18.69 -15.37 4.12
CA PHE A 196 19.45 -14.58 3.16
C PHE A 196 19.99 -13.28 3.78
N VAL A 197 19.15 -12.51 4.48
CA VAL A 197 19.58 -11.25 5.11
C VAL A 197 20.54 -11.49 6.27
N ARG A 198 20.37 -12.58 7.03
CA ARG A 198 21.31 -13.00 8.07
C ARG A 198 22.69 -13.30 7.49
N MET A 199 22.76 -14.08 6.40
CA MET A 199 24.00 -14.40 5.69
C MET A 199 24.66 -13.17 5.07
N ALA A 200 23.87 -12.20 4.64
CA ALA A 200 24.37 -10.92 4.16
C ALA A 200 24.85 -10.00 5.30
N GLY A 201 24.56 -10.36 6.56
CA GLY A 201 25.03 -9.66 7.76
C GLY A 201 24.25 -8.38 8.06
N PHE A 202 22.97 -8.30 7.69
CA PHE A 202 22.12 -7.19 8.10
C PHE A 202 21.84 -7.24 9.61
N ALA A 203 21.89 -6.08 10.26
CA ALA A 203 21.67 -5.94 11.69
C ALA A 203 20.16 -5.88 12.07
N GLY A 204 19.27 -5.67 11.10
CA GLY A 204 17.85 -5.45 11.38
C GLY A 204 17.59 -4.10 12.04
N ASP A 205 18.29 -3.07 11.60
CA ASP A 205 18.31 -1.72 12.19
C ASP A 205 17.24 -0.77 11.60
N TRP A 206 16.52 -1.21 10.59
CA TRP A 206 15.37 -0.48 10.05
C TRP A 206 14.17 -0.60 10.98
N THR A 207 14.12 0.25 12.01
CA THR A 207 13.01 0.33 12.96
C THR A 207 12.32 1.69 12.87
N MET A 208 11.05 1.77 13.27
CA MET A 208 10.32 3.04 13.18
C MET A 208 10.83 4.09 14.15
N ASP A 209 11.41 3.69 15.27
CA ASP A 209 12.08 4.62 16.18
C ASP A 209 13.33 5.24 15.54
N ALA A 210 14.21 4.42 14.95
CA ALA A 210 15.38 4.93 14.22
C ALA A 210 14.97 5.80 13.03
N TYR A 211 13.93 5.38 12.29
CA TYR A 211 13.38 6.17 11.18
C TYR A 211 12.86 7.54 11.65
N ARG A 212 12.12 7.60 12.75
CA ARG A 212 11.60 8.83 13.34
C ARG A 212 12.71 9.83 13.62
N GLU A 213 13.78 9.40 14.30
CA GLU A 213 14.93 10.25 14.61
C GLU A 213 15.60 10.80 13.34
N GLU A 214 15.84 9.94 12.35
CA GLU A 214 16.43 10.32 11.08
C GLU A 214 15.53 11.27 10.28
N ALA A 215 14.23 10.99 10.20
CA ALA A 215 13.26 11.83 9.52
C ALA A 215 13.15 13.23 10.13
N ILE A 216 13.13 13.31 11.47
CA ILE A 216 13.14 14.60 12.19
C ILE A 216 14.39 15.42 11.82
N ARG A 217 15.56 14.80 11.80
CA ARG A 217 16.80 15.47 11.40
C ARG A 217 16.73 15.97 9.96
N LYS A 218 16.32 15.11 9.03
CA LYS A 218 16.17 15.46 7.60
C LYS A 218 15.17 16.61 7.38
N ILE A 219 14.03 16.58 8.07
CA ILE A 219 13.02 17.65 7.97
C ILE A 219 13.61 18.97 8.46
N ARG A 220 14.30 19.00 9.61
CA ARG A 220 14.95 20.20 10.14
C ARG A 220 15.99 20.79 9.19
N GLU A 221 16.81 19.93 8.61
CA GLU A 221 17.83 20.34 7.63
C GLU A 221 17.20 20.88 6.34
N GLN A 222 16.15 20.26 5.85
CA GLN A 222 15.46 20.66 4.63
C GLN A 222 14.67 21.96 4.78
N VAL A 223 13.97 22.11 5.89
CA VAL A 223 13.04 23.23 6.12
C VAL A 223 13.77 24.47 6.65
N GLY A 224 14.76 24.28 7.53
CA GLY A 224 15.48 25.38 8.15
C GLY A 224 14.55 26.29 8.96
N ASP A 225 14.55 27.59 8.66
CA ASP A 225 13.72 28.63 9.32
C ASP A 225 12.39 28.91 8.60
N LYS A 226 12.07 28.13 7.56
CA LYS A 226 10.90 28.34 6.70
C LYS A 226 9.64 27.70 7.26
N ARG A 227 8.49 28.05 6.68
CA ARG A 227 7.20 27.48 7.06
C ARG A 227 6.77 26.37 6.11
N VAL A 228 6.07 25.39 6.68
CA VAL A 228 5.48 24.25 5.99
C VAL A 228 3.97 24.31 6.10
N ILE A 229 3.28 24.06 5.00
CA ILE A 229 1.83 23.88 4.96
C ILE A 229 1.54 22.40 4.77
N CYS A 230 0.56 21.86 5.49
CA CYS A 230 0.09 20.49 5.35
C CYS A 230 -1.42 20.45 5.08
N GLY A 231 -1.84 19.84 4.01
CA GLY A 231 -3.24 19.47 3.79
C GLY A 231 -3.60 18.26 4.64
N LEU A 232 -4.46 18.44 5.64
CA LEU A 232 -4.89 17.39 6.53
C LEU A 232 -6.21 16.80 6.02
N SER A 233 -6.18 15.53 5.60
CA SER A 233 -7.38 14.83 5.09
C SER A 233 -8.13 14.03 6.17
N GLY A 234 -7.61 13.97 7.40
CA GLY A 234 -8.10 13.04 8.43
C GLY A 234 -7.69 11.57 8.22
N GLY A 235 -7.02 11.25 7.11
CA GLY A 235 -6.46 9.93 6.85
C GLY A 235 -5.16 9.69 7.63
N VAL A 236 -4.80 8.42 7.81
CA VAL A 236 -3.61 8.00 8.58
C VAL A 236 -2.33 8.66 8.07
N ASP A 237 -2.12 8.69 6.76
CA ASP A 237 -0.87 9.16 6.16
C ASP A 237 -0.64 10.65 6.39
N SER A 238 -1.64 11.48 6.09
CA SER A 238 -1.56 12.93 6.36
C SER A 238 -1.43 13.23 7.86
N SER A 239 -2.05 12.41 8.71
CA SER A 239 -1.98 12.54 10.16
C SER A 239 -0.58 12.23 10.69
N VAL A 240 0.02 11.13 10.26
CA VAL A 240 1.38 10.74 10.67
C VAL A 240 2.41 11.74 10.14
N ALA A 241 2.26 12.17 8.88
CA ALA A 241 3.13 13.21 8.31
C ALA A 241 3.07 14.52 9.10
N ALA A 242 1.86 14.99 9.44
CA ALA A 242 1.66 16.22 10.19
C ALA A 242 2.29 16.16 11.59
N VAL A 243 2.07 15.07 12.34
CA VAL A 243 2.63 14.90 13.68
C VAL A 243 4.15 14.81 13.64
N LEU A 244 4.72 14.05 12.70
CA LEU A 244 6.17 13.90 12.52
C LEU A 244 6.84 15.25 12.18
N ILE A 245 6.24 15.99 11.25
CA ILE A 245 6.75 17.33 10.87
C ILE A 245 6.64 18.29 12.05
N HIS A 246 5.52 18.28 12.76
CA HIS A 246 5.35 19.14 13.95
C HIS A 246 6.38 18.82 15.04
N GLU A 247 6.68 17.56 15.27
CA GLU A 247 7.74 17.15 16.19
C GLU A 247 9.13 17.66 15.74
N ALA A 248 9.35 17.73 14.44
CA ALA A 248 10.60 18.25 13.90
C ALA A 248 10.73 19.76 14.00
N ILE A 249 9.70 20.53 13.65
CA ILE A 249 9.78 21.98 13.43
C ILE A 249 8.75 22.81 14.21
N GLY A 250 7.91 22.18 15.02
CA GLY A 250 6.92 22.89 15.88
C GLY A 250 5.99 23.79 15.08
N ASP A 251 5.82 25.02 15.53
CA ASP A 251 4.88 26.02 14.99
C ASP A 251 5.23 26.55 13.59
N GLN A 252 6.34 26.11 12.99
CA GLN A 252 6.63 26.36 11.57
C GLN A 252 5.68 25.56 10.66
N LEU A 253 5.05 24.49 11.16
CA LEU A 253 4.00 23.76 10.49
C LEU A 253 2.64 24.45 10.72
N THR A 254 1.87 24.63 9.65
CA THR A 254 0.44 24.96 9.71
C THR A 254 -0.34 23.95 8.90
N CYS A 255 -1.30 23.29 9.53
CA CYS A 255 -2.20 22.37 8.85
C CYS A 255 -3.47 23.09 8.38
N VAL A 256 -3.97 22.69 7.20
CA VAL A 256 -5.27 23.13 6.68
C VAL A 256 -6.15 21.90 6.55
N PHE A 257 -7.22 21.86 7.32
CA PHE A 257 -8.25 20.83 7.26
C PHE A 257 -9.49 21.39 6.58
N VAL A 258 -9.87 20.82 5.44
CA VAL A 258 -11.04 21.24 4.68
C VAL A 258 -12.22 20.33 5.00
N ASP A 259 -13.25 20.88 5.66
CA ASP A 259 -14.54 20.21 5.79
C ASP A 259 -15.41 20.54 4.58
N HIS A 260 -15.53 19.57 3.70
CA HIS A 260 -16.33 19.66 2.48
C HIS A 260 -17.78 19.19 2.65
N GLY A 261 -18.22 18.95 3.87
CA GLY A 261 -19.58 18.49 4.14
C GLY A 261 -19.87 17.04 3.73
N LEU A 262 -18.87 16.26 3.34
CA LEU A 262 -18.99 14.85 2.91
C LEU A 262 -18.26 13.89 3.86
N LEU A 263 -17.90 14.36 5.04
CA LEU A 263 -17.25 13.58 6.09
C LEU A 263 -18.26 12.68 6.83
N ARG A 264 -17.73 11.67 7.53
CA ARG A 264 -18.52 10.83 8.45
C ARG A 264 -19.09 11.65 9.62
N LEU A 265 -19.99 11.04 10.34
CA LEU A 265 -20.57 11.65 11.55
C LEU A 265 -19.46 12.00 12.56
N ASN A 266 -19.42 13.27 13.00
CA ASN A 266 -18.46 13.83 13.96
C ASN A 266 -16.97 13.80 13.53
N GLU A 267 -16.66 13.38 12.31
CA GLU A 267 -15.26 13.23 11.87
C GLU A 267 -14.49 14.57 11.88
N ALA A 268 -15.14 15.65 11.48
CA ALA A 268 -14.49 16.97 11.51
C ALA A 268 -14.09 17.37 12.94
N ASP A 269 -14.99 17.23 13.90
CA ASP A 269 -14.74 17.55 15.31
C ASP A 269 -13.63 16.67 15.90
N GLU A 270 -13.65 15.36 15.58
CA GLU A 270 -12.60 14.42 16.00
C GLU A 270 -11.21 14.82 15.46
N VAL A 271 -11.13 15.19 14.19
CA VAL A 271 -9.86 15.62 13.58
C VAL A 271 -9.38 16.92 14.20
N VAL A 272 -10.25 17.90 14.32
CA VAL A 272 -9.89 19.20 14.90
C VAL A 272 -9.42 19.07 16.36
N SER A 273 -10.16 18.31 17.17
CA SER A 273 -9.79 18.07 18.57
C SER A 273 -8.46 17.30 18.66
N MET A 274 -8.25 16.30 17.84
CA MET A 274 -7.00 15.55 17.82
C MET A 274 -5.79 16.45 17.59
N PHE A 275 -5.80 17.22 16.51
CA PHE A 275 -4.62 17.97 16.10
C PHE A 275 -4.44 19.28 16.88
N ARG A 276 -5.52 20.00 17.14
CA ARG A 276 -5.46 21.27 17.86
C ARG A 276 -5.30 21.08 19.35
N ASP A 277 -6.14 20.23 19.98
CA ASP A 277 -6.24 20.16 21.43
C ASP A 277 -5.23 19.15 22.02
N ASN A 278 -4.97 18.02 21.34
CA ASN A 278 -4.08 16.98 21.86
C ASN A 278 -2.62 17.17 21.41
N TYR A 279 -2.39 17.53 20.14
CA TYR A 279 -1.03 17.73 19.62
C TYR A 279 -0.58 19.18 19.57
N ASN A 280 -1.48 20.12 19.83
CA ASN A 280 -1.21 21.56 19.77
C ASN A 280 -0.61 22.01 18.42
N ILE A 281 -1.04 21.38 17.32
CA ILE A 281 -0.62 21.72 15.97
C ILE A 281 -1.42 22.92 15.47
N PRO A 282 -0.78 23.98 14.94
CA PRO A 282 -1.48 25.08 14.29
C PRO A 282 -2.40 24.56 13.16
N LEU A 283 -3.73 24.71 13.33
CA LEU A 283 -4.73 24.15 12.44
C LEU A 283 -5.73 25.20 11.99
N ILE A 284 -5.85 25.39 10.69
CA ILE A 284 -6.94 26.12 10.03
C ILE A 284 -8.03 25.11 9.71
N HIS A 285 -9.18 25.22 10.35
CA HIS A 285 -10.38 24.47 10.00
C HIS A 285 -11.21 25.29 9.01
N ALA A 286 -11.19 24.91 7.75
CA ALA A 286 -11.95 25.53 6.67
C ALA A 286 -13.26 24.75 6.47
N ASP A 287 -14.35 25.23 7.10
CA ASP A 287 -15.69 24.71 6.82
C ASP A 287 -16.23 25.35 5.54
N GLU A 288 -16.14 24.61 4.46
CA GLU A 288 -16.62 24.99 3.12
C GLU A 288 -17.76 24.06 2.67
N SER A 289 -18.44 23.41 3.61
CA SER A 289 -19.52 22.44 3.33
C SER A 289 -20.62 23.01 2.43
N GLU A 290 -21.00 24.28 2.61
CA GLU A 290 -21.99 24.95 1.78
C GLU A 290 -21.52 25.10 0.32
N LEU A 291 -20.26 25.45 0.10
CA LEU A 291 -19.67 25.57 -1.24
C LEU A 291 -19.66 24.23 -1.96
N PHE A 292 -19.16 23.16 -1.32
CA PHE A 292 -19.09 21.85 -1.96
C PHE A 292 -20.47 21.28 -2.27
N LEU A 293 -21.40 21.34 -1.31
CA LEU A 293 -22.75 20.82 -1.50
C LEU A 293 -23.53 21.63 -2.54
N GLY A 294 -23.30 22.94 -2.65
CA GLY A 294 -23.91 23.78 -3.68
C GLY A 294 -23.46 23.41 -5.10
N GLU A 295 -22.15 23.20 -5.30
CA GLU A 295 -21.60 22.81 -6.62
C GLU A 295 -21.93 21.34 -7.00
N LEU A 296 -22.27 20.50 -6.02
CA LEU A 296 -22.71 19.12 -6.25
C LEU A 296 -24.21 18.99 -6.47
N GLU A 297 -24.99 20.05 -6.30
CA GLU A 297 -26.44 20.02 -6.51
C GLU A 297 -26.78 19.60 -7.94
N GLY A 298 -27.67 18.60 -8.09
CA GLY A 298 -28.07 18.06 -9.39
C GLY A 298 -27.05 17.16 -10.08
N GLN A 299 -25.87 16.94 -9.49
CA GLN A 299 -24.84 16.06 -10.06
C GLN A 299 -25.06 14.62 -9.65
N SER A 300 -25.19 13.73 -10.64
CA SER A 300 -25.42 12.30 -10.43
C SER A 300 -24.33 11.39 -11.01
N ASP A 301 -23.48 11.93 -11.91
CA ASP A 301 -22.39 11.18 -12.52
C ASP A 301 -21.18 11.09 -11.57
N PRO A 302 -20.68 9.88 -11.24
CA PRO A 302 -19.61 9.70 -10.28
C PRO A 302 -18.31 10.44 -10.63
N GLU A 303 -17.93 10.44 -11.89
CA GLU A 303 -16.71 11.08 -12.35
C GLU A 303 -16.81 12.61 -12.27
N THR A 304 -17.97 13.15 -12.57
CA THR A 304 -18.27 14.60 -12.43
C THR A 304 -18.19 15.01 -10.95
N LYS A 305 -18.80 14.24 -10.03
CA LYS A 305 -18.69 14.49 -8.60
C LYS A 305 -17.23 14.53 -8.14
N ARG A 306 -16.43 13.55 -8.53
CA ARG A 306 -14.99 13.47 -8.19
C ARG A 306 -14.20 14.68 -8.69
N LYS A 307 -14.44 15.12 -9.93
CA LYS A 307 -13.78 16.28 -10.51
C LYS A 307 -14.15 17.58 -9.80
N ILE A 308 -15.43 17.78 -9.47
CA ILE A 308 -15.89 18.95 -8.72
C ILE A 308 -15.22 18.98 -7.34
N ILE A 309 -15.30 17.88 -6.58
CA ILE A 309 -14.72 17.79 -5.23
C ILE A 309 -13.22 18.02 -5.28
N GLY A 310 -12.50 17.36 -6.18
CA GLY A 310 -11.05 17.51 -6.31
C GLY A 310 -10.64 18.94 -6.65
N LYS A 311 -11.34 19.59 -7.58
CA LYS A 311 -11.07 20.98 -7.97
C LYS A 311 -11.31 21.94 -6.80
N LEU A 312 -12.47 21.85 -6.16
CA LEU A 312 -12.82 22.71 -5.04
C LEU A 312 -11.86 22.55 -3.87
N PHE A 313 -11.45 21.30 -3.57
CA PHE A 313 -10.47 21.04 -2.53
C PHE A 313 -9.16 21.78 -2.80
N ILE A 314 -8.68 21.74 -4.04
CA ILE A 314 -7.47 22.45 -4.46
C ILE A 314 -7.66 23.97 -4.30
N ASP A 315 -8.77 24.52 -4.79
CA ASP A 315 -9.04 25.96 -4.76
C ASP A 315 -9.13 26.49 -3.30
N VAL A 316 -9.83 25.76 -2.42
CA VAL A 316 -9.95 26.10 -0.99
C VAL A 316 -8.60 25.98 -0.28
N PHE A 317 -7.87 24.88 -0.51
CA PHE A 317 -6.56 24.70 0.08
C PHE A 317 -5.61 25.83 -0.34
N GLN A 318 -5.57 26.16 -1.62
CA GLN A 318 -4.73 27.23 -2.15
C GLN A 318 -5.07 28.61 -1.57
N LYS A 319 -6.37 28.90 -1.40
CA LYS A 319 -6.83 30.13 -0.74
C LYS A 319 -6.21 30.29 0.64
N HIS A 320 -6.38 29.29 1.50
CA HIS A 320 -5.85 29.34 2.89
C HIS A 320 -4.33 29.25 2.94
N ALA A 321 -3.71 28.49 2.05
CA ALA A 321 -2.26 28.39 1.97
C ALA A 321 -1.61 29.74 1.61
N ASN A 322 -2.23 30.54 0.74
CA ASN A 322 -1.74 31.88 0.37
C ASN A 322 -1.83 32.89 1.52
N GLU A 323 -2.67 32.64 2.52
CA GLU A 323 -2.79 33.49 3.72
C GLU A 323 -1.66 33.24 4.74
N ILE A 324 -0.87 32.16 4.57
CA ILE A 324 0.24 31.80 5.48
C ILE A 324 1.54 32.45 4.99
N GLU A 325 1.91 33.57 5.61
CA GLU A 325 3.15 34.27 5.27
C GLU A 325 4.40 33.41 5.48
N GLY A 326 5.32 33.42 4.51
CA GLY A 326 6.61 32.74 4.61
C GLY A 326 6.55 31.22 4.39
N ALA A 327 5.46 30.70 3.88
CA ALA A 327 5.36 29.30 3.48
C ALA A 327 6.17 29.06 2.21
N GLU A 328 7.15 28.15 2.27
CA GLU A 328 7.97 27.73 1.14
C GLU A 328 7.83 26.24 0.85
N PHE A 329 7.21 25.47 1.75
CA PHE A 329 7.09 24.02 1.64
C PHE A 329 5.64 23.54 1.77
N LEU A 330 5.32 22.48 1.02
CA LEU A 330 4.08 21.70 1.12
C LEU A 330 4.42 20.30 1.62
N ALA A 331 3.80 19.90 2.72
CA ALA A 331 3.91 18.53 3.23
C ALA A 331 2.95 17.60 2.49
N GLN A 332 3.44 16.44 2.08
CA GLN A 332 2.63 15.38 1.47
C GLN A 332 2.90 14.04 2.14
N GLY A 333 1.84 13.26 2.34
CA GLY A 333 1.89 11.90 2.87
C GLY A 333 2.10 10.84 1.77
N THR A 334 2.97 11.12 0.79
CA THR A 334 3.36 10.17 -0.26
C THR A 334 4.01 8.94 0.36
N LEU A 335 3.59 7.75 -0.05
CA LEU A 335 4.12 6.47 0.42
C LEU A 335 5.05 5.83 -0.61
N TYR A 336 5.84 4.86 -0.18
CA TYR A 336 6.77 4.14 -1.05
C TYR A 336 6.08 3.45 -2.25
N PRO A 337 4.93 2.77 -2.09
CA PRO A 337 4.17 2.26 -3.24
C PRO A 337 3.79 3.33 -4.27
N ASP A 338 3.42 4.54 -3.85
CA ASP A 338 3.07 5.63 -4.76
C ASP A 338 4.29 6.07 -5.59
N VAL A 339 5.48 6.04 -4.99
CA VAL A 339 6.75 6.35 -5.66
C VAL A 339 7.07 5.32 -6.73
N ILE A 340 6.96 4.04 -6.41
CA ILE A 340 7.26 2.93 -7.33
C ILE A 340 6.29 2.95 -8.50
N GLU A 341 5.00 3.13 -8.26
CA GLU A 341 3.98 3.18 -9.30
C GLU A 341 4.13 4.40 -10.24
N SER A 342 4.73 5.49 -9.75
CA SER A 342 5.02 6.67 -10.57
C SER A 342 6.17 6.46 -11.56
N VAL A 343 7.04 5.49 -11.32
CA VAL A 343 8.14 5.10 -12.20
C VAL A 343 7.68 3.92 -13.04
N SER A 344 7.15 4.16 -14.24
CA SER A 344 6.67 3.07 -15.09
C SER A 344 7.81 2.18 -15.56
N PHE A 345 7.56 0.86 -15.61
CA PHE A 345 8.48 -0.15 -16.16
C PHE A 345 8.97 0.15 -17.58
N SER A 346 8.20 0.87 -18.39
CA SER A 346 8.53 1.26 -19.76
C SER A 346 9.45 2.48 -19.88
N GLY A 347 9.86 3.09 -18.76
CA GLY A 347 10.75 4.29 -18.77
C GLY A 347 10.11 5.56 -19.36
N GLY A 348 8.82 5.52 -19.68
CA GLY A 348 8.03 6.69 -20.07
C GLY A 348 7.31 7.29 -18.86
N PRO A 349 6.89 8.57 -18.90
CA PRO A 349 5.98 9.08 -17.89
C PRO A 349 4.73 8.22 -17.92
N SER A 350 4.45 7.52 -16.82
CA SER A 350 3.23 6.74 -16.72
C SER A 350 2.07 7.70 -16.96
N VAL A 351 1.23 7.38 -17.94
CA VAL A 351 -0.04 8.08 -18.10
C VAL A 351 -0.76 7.89 -16.77
N THR A 352 -0.87 8.96 -16.05
CA THR A 352 -1.36 9.09 -14.69
C THR A 352 -2.69 8.38 -14.54
N ILE A 353 -2.67 7.13 -14.06
CA ILE A 353 -3.90 6.41 -13.69
C ILE A 353 -4.35 6.79 -12.28
N LYS A 354 -3.52 7.50 -11.51
CA LYS A 354 -3.86 7.94 -10.16
C LYS A 354 -3.91 9.46 -10.02
N SER A 355 -4.98 10.06 -10.51
CA SER A 355 -5.41 11.42 -10.13
C SER A 355 -5.99 11.49 -8.69
N HIS A 356 -5.95 10.39 -7.92
CA HIS A 356 -6.75 10.25 -6.68
C HIS A 356 -6.00 10.55 -5.38
N HIS A 357 -4.67 10.58 -5.39
CA HIS A 357 -3.86 10.87 -4.21
C HIS A 357 -3.14 12.22 -4.28
N ASN A 358 -3.38 13.00 -5.32
CA ASN A 358 -2.58 14.17 -5.55
C ASN A 358 -3.42 15.43 -5.61
N VAL A 359 -3.10 16.28 -4.73
CA VAL A 359 -2.95 17.69 -4.99
C VAL A 359 -1.91 17.90 -6.13
N GLY A 360 -1.92 17.00 -7.14
CA GLY A 360 -0.98 16.98 -8.26
C GLY A 360 -1.05 18.28 -9.05
N GLY A 361 0.08 19.00 -9.12
CA GLY A 361 0.18 20.32 -9.73
C GLY A 361 -0.02 21.50 -8.77
N LEU A 362 -0.41 21.29 -7.50
CA LEU A 362 -0.41 22.35 -6.48
C LEU A 362 0.99 22.89 -6.19
N PRO A 363 2.03 22.04 -5.97
CA PRO A 363 3.37 22.55 -5.71
C PRO A 363 3.88 23.44 -6.84
N GLU A 364 3.68 23.05 -8.09
CA GLU A 364 4.12 23.82 -9.25
C GLU A 364 3.37 25.15 -9.39
N LYS A 365 2.04 25.14 -9.18
CA LYS A 365 1.21 26.36 -9.24
C LYS A 365 1.51 27.34 -8.11
N MET A 366 1.89 26.84 -6.93
CA MET A 366 2.17 27.64 -5.74
C MET A 366 3.65 27.97 -5.57
N GLY A 367 4.55 27.39 -6.37
CA GLY A 367 5.99 27.56 -6.22
C GLY A 367 6.55 26.98 -4.90
N LEU A 368 5.85 26.02 -4.28
CA LEU A 368 6.24 25.37 -3.05
C LEU A 368 7.13 24.14 -3.30
N LYS A 369 8.10 23.93 -2.43
CA LYS A 369 8.91 22.71 -2.39
C LYS A 369 8.18 21.62 -1.60
N LEU A 370 8.41 20.36 -1.92
CA LEU A 370 7.79 19.23 -1.21
C LEU A 370 8.60 18.81 0.01
N VAL A 371 7.88 18.47 1.09
CA VAL A 371 8.37 17.70 2.24
C VAL A 371 7.57 16.41 2.29
N GLU A 372 8.19 15.28 2.02
CA GLU A 372 7.56 13.97 1.89
C GLU A 372 8.17 12.98 2.90
N PRO A 373 7.84 13.12 4.19
CA PRO A 373 8.52 12.37 5.24
C PRO A 373 8.15 10.88 5.30
N LEU A 374 7.18 10.42 4.52
CA LEU A 374 6.74 9.02 4.49
C LEU A 374 7.10 8.30 3.19
N ARG A 375 7.85 8.97 2.31
CA ARG A 375 8.14 8.50 0.94
C ARG A 375 8.86 7.14 0.87
N GLU A 376 9.56 6.77 1.92
CA GLU A 376 10.31 5.52 2.03
C GLU A 376 9.53 4.40 2.74
N LEU A 377 8.29 4.67 3.22
CA LEU A 377 7.53 3.77 4.06
C LEU A 377 6.38 3.08 3.33
N PHE A 378 6.14 1.82 3.67
CA PHE A 378 4.90 1.13 3.38
C PHE A 378 3.79 1.52 4.38
N LYS A 379 2.54 1.22 4.05
CA LYS A 379 1.36 1.59 4.86
C LYS A 379 1.39 1.04 6.29
N ASP A 380 1.87 -0.17 6.46
CA ASP A 380 2.02 -0.81 7.78
C ASP A 380 3.15 -0.17 8.61
N GLU A 381 4.26 0.23 7.97
CA GLU A 381 5.33 1.02 8.61
C GLU A 381 4.83 2.41 9.03
N VAL A 382 4.01 3.07 8.20
CA VAL A 382 3.37 4.34 8.57
C VAL A 382 2.49 4.20 9.80
N ARG A 383 1.71 3.13 9.89
CA ARG A 383 0.91 2.83 11.09
C ARG A 383 1.77 2.57 12.32
N ALA A 384 2.88 1.84 12.15
CA ALA A 384 3.84 1.60 13.22
C ALA A 384 4.49 2.91 13.69
N LEU A 385 4.95 3.76 12.75
CA LEU A 385 5.47 5.09 13.05
C LEU A 385 4.44 5.97 13.76
N GLY A 386 3.16 5.90 13.36
CA GLY A 386 2.08 6.62 14.03
C GLY A 386 1.94 6.23 15.51
N ARG A 387 2.13 4.94 15.85
CA ARG A 387 2.15 4.49 17.26
C ARG A 387 3.35 5.04 18.01
N GLU A 388 4.54 5.03 17.42
CA GLU A 388 5.75 5.64 18.01
C GLU A 388 5.59 7.14 18.25
N LEU A 389 4.82 7.83 17.41
CA LEU A 389 4.46 9.25 17.56
C LEU A 389 3.31 9.47 18.56
N GLY A 390 2.77 8.40 19.17
CA GLY A 390 1.70 8.47 20.16
C GLY A 390 0.30 8.70 19.60
N LEU A 391 0.08 8.52 18.29
CA LEU A 391 -1.27 8.58 17.72
C LEU A 391 -2.13 7.43 18.26
N PRO A 392 -3.39 7.68 18.65
CA PRO A 392 -4.28 6.65 19.16
C PRO A 392 -4.57 5.56 18.11
N ASP A 393 -4.70 4.31 18.56
CA ASP A 393 -5.05 3.19 17.67
C ASP A 393 -6.37 3.43 16.93
N SER A 394 -7.32 4.15 17.53
CA SER A 394 -8.57 4.56 16.87
C SER A 394 -8.37 5.44 15.64
N PHE A 395 -7.23 6.15 15.55
CA PHE A 395 -6.84 6.95 14.40
C PHE A 395 -6.02 6.14 13.39
N ILE A 396 -5.05 5.38 13.87
CA ILE A 396 -4.11 4.59 13.06
C ILE A 396 -4.81 3.41 12.40
N GLY A 397 -5.75 2.76 13.11
CA GLY A 397 -6.52 1.61 12.66
C GLY A 397 -7.76 1.96 11.82
N ARG A 398 -7.98 3.23 11.48
CA ARG A 398 -9.15 3.62 10.68
C ARG A 398 -9.20 2.87 9.35
N HIS A 399 -10.41 2.39 9.02
CA HIS A 399 -10.68 1.87 7.68
C HIS A 399 -10.41 2.95 6.63
N PRO A 400 -9.97 2.60 5.43
CA PRO A 400 -9.79 3.57 4.34
C PRO A 400 -11.06 4.40 4.13
N PHE A 401 -10.87 5.71 3.96
CA PHE A 401 -11.93 6.63 3.61
C PHE A 401 -11.47 7.45 2.41
N PRO A 402 -12.20 7.38 1.30
CA PRO A 402 -11.75 7.99 0.05
C PRO A 402 -11.84 9.52 0.09
N GLY A 403 -11.02 10.20 -0.71
CA GLY A 403 -11.02 11.66 -0.80
C GLY A 403 -12.37 12.31 -1.11
N PRO A 404 -13.22 11.74 -2.01
CA PRO A 404 -14.57 12.25 -2.23
C PRO A 404 -15.54 12.02 -1.06
N GLY A 405 -15.13 11.32 -0.01
CA GLY A 405 -15.94 11.09 1.18
C GLY A 405 -17.23 10.33 0.89
N LEU A 406 -18.30 10.75 1.53
CA LEU A 406 -19.62 10.12 1.38
C LEU A 406 -20.26 10.34 -0.01
N ALA A 407 -19.69 11.20 -0.86
CA ALA A 407 -20.23 11.42 -2.21
C ALA A 407 -20.31 10.12 -3.02
N ILE A 408 -19.30 9.26 -2.93
CA ILE A 408 -19.24 8.00 -3.68
C ILE A 408 -19.97 6.84 -2.98
N ARG A 409 -20.56 7.10 -1.81
CA ARG A 409 -21.45 6.21 -1.06
C ARG A 409 -22.91 6.65 -1.11
N CYS A 410 -23.18 7.69 -1.94
CA CYS A 410 -24.48 8.22 -2.24
C CYS A 410 -24.71 8.17 -3.76
N PRO A 411 -24.97 6.97 -4.35
CA PRO A 411 -25.21 6.83 -5.78
C PRO A 411 -26.34 7.75 -6.27
N GLY A 412 -26.10 8.36 -7.44
CA GLY A 412 -26.98 9.37 -7.98
C GLY A 412 -26.79 10.75 -7.33
N GLU A 413 -27.83 11.57 -7.33
CA GLU A 413 -27.79 12.93 -6.78
C GLU A 413 -27.54 12.95 -5.28
N ILE A 414 -26.65 13.83 -4.82
CA ILE A 414 -26.34 14.07 -3.40
C ILE A 414 -27.30 15.12 -2.87
N THR A 415 -27.96 14.81 -1.75
CA THR A 415 -28.77 15.77 -1.00
C THR A 415 -28.40 15.77 0.47
N ARG A 416 -28.63 16.89 1.16
CA ARG A 416 -28.38 16.98 2.61
C ARG A 416 -29.15 15.92 3.41
N GLU A 417 -30.41 15.65 3.01
CA GLU A 417 -31.24 14.59 3.60
C GLU A 417 -30.54 13.23 3.50
N LYS A 418 -30.09 12.84 2.28
CA LYS A 418 -29.41 11.56 2.08
C LYS A 418 -28.11 11.47 2.86
N LEU A 419 -27.31 12.54 2.89
CA LEU A 419 -26.06 12.56 3.64
C LEU A 419 -26.27 12.42 5.14
N GLU A 420 -27.29 13.07 5.71
CA GLU A 420 -27.62 12.95 7.12
C GLU A 420 -28.04 11.52 7.48
N ILE A 421 -28.91 10.93 6.66
CA ILE A 421 -29.33 9.54 6.80
C ILE A 421 -28.12 8.60 6.70
N LEU A 422 -27.29 8.78 5.69
CA LEU A 422 -26.11 7.95 5.43
C LEU A 422 -25.11 8.01 6.58
N ARG A 423 -24.80 9.20 7.10
CA ARG A 423 -23.90 9.37 8.27
C ARG A 423 -24.38 8.59 9.48
N LYS A 424 -25.67 8.67 9.78
CA LYS A 424 -26.26 7.96 10.93
C LYS A 424 -26.23 6.45 10.73
N ALA A 425 -26.56 5.97 9.53
CA ALA A 425 -26.55 4.55 9.21
C ALA A 425 -25.12 3.97 9.24
N ASP A 426 -24.15 4.70 8.68
CA ASP A 426 -22.74 4.32 8.71
C ASP A 426 -22.21 4.25 10.15
N ALA A 427 -22.56 5.23 10.99
CA ALA A 427 -22.16 5.24 12.40
C ALA A 427 -22.73 4.03 13.17
N VAL A 428 -24.00 3.67 12.97
CA VAL A 428 -24.63 2.48 13.58
C VAL A 428 -23.93 1.21 13.12
N TYR A 429 -23.61 1.10 11.82
CA TYR A 429 -22.95 -0.08 11.28
C TYR A 429 -21.52 -0.25 11.81
N ILE A 430 -20.73 0.80 11.81
CA ILE A 430 -19.36 0.77 12.35
C ILE A 430 -19.36 0.48 13.85
N ASP A 431 -20.30 1.05 14.62
CA ASP A 431 -20.46 0.74 16.04
C ASP A 431 -20.79 -0.75 16.27
N GLN A 432 -21.67 -1.32 15.44
CA GLN A 432 -22.01 -2.74 15.52
C GLN A 432 -20.81 -3.66 15.23
N ILE A 433 -20.02 -3.33 14.20
CA ILE A 433 -18.77 -4.04 13.87
C ILE A 433 -17.80 -4.00 15.06
N ARG A 434 -17.63 -2.83 15.69
CA ARG A 434 -16.74 -2.67 16.86
C ARG A 434 -17.23 -3.43 18.07
N LYS A 435 -18.52 -3.41 18.36
CA LYS A 435 -19.12 -4.16 19.48
C LYS A 435 -18.91 -5.67 19.38
N HIS A 436 -18.87 -6.19 18.15
CA HIS A 436 -18.60 -7.62 17.92
C HIS A 436 -17.09 -7.95 17.79
N GLY A 437 -16.21 -6.97 17.96
CA GLY A 437 -14.76 -7.17 17.86
C GLY A 437 -14.24 -7.46 16.45
N LEU A 438 -15.02 -7.15 15.41
CA LEU A 438 -14.73 -7.51 14.02
C LEU A 438 -13.98 -6.41 13.23
N TYR A 439 -13.75 -5.24 13.86
CA TYR A 439 -13.26 -4.06 13.17
C TYR A 439 -11.88 -4.28 12.54
N ASP A 440 -10.98 -4.95 13.25
CA ASP A 440 -9.61 -5.18 12.81
C ASP A 440 -9.47 -6.32 11.79
N GLU A 441 -10.49 -7.20 11.71
CA GLU A 441 -10.54 -8.28 10.70
C GLU A 441 -11.01 -7.77 9.33
N ILE A 442 -11.71 -6.65 9.32
CA ILE A 442 -12.32 -6.06 8.13
C ILE A 442 -11.40 -4.96 7.59
N TRP A 443 -11.01 -5.08 6.32
CA TRP A 443 -10.16 -4.09 5.68
C TRP A 443 -10.88 -2.75 5.47
N GLN A 444 -12.16 -2.80 5.05
CA GLN A 444 -13.02 -1.62 4.89
C GLN A 444 -14.50 -2.01 5.05
N ALA A 445 -15.26 -1.20 5.80
CA ALA A 445 -16.70 -1.32 5.92
C ALA A 445 -17.38 0.05 5.85
N PHE A 446 -18.54 0.10 5.22
CA PHE A 446 -19.35 1.30 5.09
C PHE A 446 -20.79 0.99 4.70
N VAL A 447 -21.63 2.00 4.80
CA VAL A 447 -23.01 1.99 4.25
C VAL A 447 -23.03 2.81 2.96
N ALA A 448 -23.75 2.35 1.95
CA ALA A 448 -24.17 3.13 0.78
C ALA A 448 -25.69 3.37 0.82
N ILE A 449 -26.12 4.61 0.62
CA ILE A 449 -27.56 4.92 0.50
C ILE A 449 -27.98 4.75 -0.95
N LEU A 450 -28.97 3.89 -1.21
CA LEU A 450 -29.41 3.61 -2.57
C LEU A 450 -30.43 4.66 -3.05
N PRO A 451 -30.40 5.06 -4.34
CA PRO A 451 -31.33 6.04 -4.90
C PRO A 451 -32.74 5.44 -5.15
N VAL A 452 -33.15 4.54 -4.29
CA VAL A 452 -34.42 3.79 -4.40
C VAL A 452 -35.20 3.95 -3.12
N ARG A 453 -36.45 4.39 -3.23
CA ARG A 453 -37.41 4.36 -2.13
C ARG A 453 -38.22 3.09 -2.19
N THR A 454 -38.37 2.43 -1.07
CA THR A 454 -39.10 1.18 -0.94
C THR A 454 -40.31 1.33 -0.03
N VAL A 455 -41.31 0.48 -0.24
CA VAL A 455 -42.47 0.41 0.64
C VAL A 455 -42.09 -0.32 1.91
N GLY A 456 -42.34 0.30 3.05
CA GLY A 456 -42.24 -0.30 4.38
C GLY A 456 -43.55 -0.23 5.14
N VAL A 457 -43.68 -1.00 6.21
CA VAL A 457 -44.78 -0.92 7.18
C VAL A 457 -44.11 -0.71 8.54
N MET A 458 -44.32 0.45 9.13
CA MET A 458 -43.82 0.78 10.47
C MET A 458 -45.01 1.17 11.35
N GLY A 459 -45.29 0.33 12.35
CA GLY A 459 -46.56 0.39 13.07
C GLY A 459 -47.75 0.10 12.13
N ASP A 460 -48.82 0.90 12.20
CA ASP A 460 -50.00 0.74 11.36
C ASP A 460 -49.95 1.54 10.05
N GLY A 461 -48.78 2.19 9.74
CA GLY A 461 -48.62 3.08 8.60
C GLY A 461 -47.68 2.52 7.51
N ARG A 462 -47.97 2.84 6.23
CA ARG A 462 -47.04 2.62 5.13
C ARG A 462 -46.00 3.73 5.13
N THR A 463 -44.72 3.35 4.94
CA THR A 463 -43.60 4.27 4.74
C THR A 463 -43.01 4.12 3.35
N TYR A 464 -42.35 5.18 2.85
CA TYR A 464 -41.67 5.23 1.55
C TYR A 464 -40.28 5.81 1.79
N ASP A 465 -39.38 4.98 2.32
CA ASP A 465 -38.04 5.38 2.75
C ASP A 465 -36.98 4.75 1.85
N TYR A 466 -35.74 5.20 2.02
CA TYR A 466 -34.61 4.68 1.25
C TYR A 466 -34.26 3.24 1.63
N ALA A 467 -33.67 2.54 0.67
CA ALA A 467 -32.90 1.34 0.95
C ALA A 467 -31.41 1.71 1.13
N CYS A 468 -30.70 0.96 1.94
CA CYS A 468 -29.25 1.06 2.03
C CYS A 468 -28.59 -0.30 1.80
N ALA A 469 -27.33 -0.27 1.38
CA ALA A 469 -26.49 -1.44 1.25
C ALA A 469 -25.34 -1.35 2.26
N LEU A 470 -25.16 -2.42 3.03
CA LEU A 470 -23.97 -2.61 3.83
C LEU A 470 -22.88 -3.20 2.95
N ARG A 471 -21.67 -2.70 3.07
CA ARG A 471 -20.47 -3.24 2.42
C ARG A 471 -19.42 -3.50 3.48
N ALA A 472 -18.80 -4.68 3.45
CA ALA A 472 -17.59 -4.99 4.21
C ALA A 472 -16.73 -5.94 3.37
N VAL A 473 -15.44 -5.67 3.31
CA VAL A 473 -14.49 -6.47 2.53
C VAL A 473 -13.24 -6.79 3.34
N THR A 474 -12.67 -7.95 3.03
CA THR A 474 -11.30 -8.34 3.39
C THR A 474 -10.40 -8.14 2.19
N SER A 475 -9.20 -7.62 2.42
CA SER A 475 -8.18 -7.42 1.40
C SER A 475 -6.81 -7.35 2.05
N VAL A 476 -5.76 -7.63 1.29
CA VAL A 476 -4.38 -7.45 1.73
C VAL A 476 -3.81 -6.13 1.17
N ASP A 477 -4.16 -5.81 -0.06
CA ASP A 477 -3.55 -4.73 -0.84
C ASP A 477 -4.56 -3.76 -1.49
N GLY A 478 -5.87 -4.05 -1.37
CA GLY A 478 -6.93 -3.29 -2.01
C GLY A 478 -7.06 -3.56 -3.52
N MET A 479 -6.20 -4.34 -4.14
CA MET A 479 -6.27 -4.71 -5.55
C MET A 479 -7.31 -5.80 -5.78
N THR A 480 -7.33 -6.80 -4.90
CA THR A 480 -8.35 -7.84 -4.83
C THR A 480 -9.03 -7.78 -3.47
N ALA A 481 -10.32 -8.10 -3.43
CA ALA A 481 -11.07 -8.12 -2.18
C ALA A 481 -12.23 -9.11 -2.25
N ASP A 482 -12.48 -9.78 -1.13
CA ASP A 482 -13.67 -10.58 -0.93
C ASP A 482 -14.58 -9.92 0.09
N TYR A 483 -15.89 -10.15 -0.02
CA TYR A 483 -16.82 -9.68 1.02
C TYR A 483 -16.56 -10.39 2.34
N TYR A 484 -16.74 -9.69 3.44
CA TYR A 484 -16.61 -10.29 4.78
C TYR A 484 -17.84 -11.17 5.09
N PRO A 485 -17.67 -12.45 5.49
CA PRO A 485 -18.78 -13.38 5.68
C PRO A 485 -19.43 -13.22 7.06
N PHE A 486 -20.20 -12.14 7.26
CA PHE A 486 -20.93 -11.96 8.52
C PHE A 486 -21.92 -13.08 8.78
N SER A 487 -22.17 -13.38 10.06
CA SER A 487 -23.26 -14.26 10.46
C SER A 487 -24.63 -13.62 10.14
N HIS A 488 -25.64 -14.46 9.89
CA HIS A 488 -27.00 -13.97 9.69
C HIS A 488 -27.54 -13.22 10.92
N GLU A 489 -27.13 -13.61 12.12
CA GLU A 489 -27.49 -12.94 13.37
C GLU A 489 -26.96 -11.51 13.39
N PHE A 490 -25.65 -11.31 13.11
CA PHE A 490 -25.04 -9.98 13.01
C PHE A 490 -25.76 -9.08 12.00
N LEU A 491 -26.05 -9.62 10.79
CA LEU A 491 -26.75 -8.87 9.75
C LEU A 491 -28.17 -8.49 10.17
N GLY A 492 -28.88 -9.42 10.83
CA GLY A 492 -30.24 -9.18 11.36
C GLY A 492 -30.26 -8.12 12.45
N GLU A 493 -29.34 -8.18 13.41
CA GLU A 493 -29.21 -7.17 14.47
C GLU A 493 -28.87 -5.81 13.90
N THR A 494 -27.89 -5.75 12.97
CA THR A 494 -27.47 -4.52 12.31
C THR A 494 -28.62 -3.87 11.54
N ALA A 495 -29.35 -4.66 10.75
CA ALA A 495 -30.53 -4.18 10.02
C ALA A 495 -31.61 -3.62 10.96
N THR A 496 -31.87 -4.33 12.05
CA THR A 496 -32.85 -3.91 13.07
C THR A 496 -32.43 -2.60 13.73
N ARG A 497 -31.14 -2.45 14.08
CA ARG A 497 -30.62 -1.22 14.67
C ARG A 497 -30.75 -0.05 13.69
N ILE A 498 -30.30 -0.21 12.43
CA ILE A 498 -30.38 0.86 11.43
C ILE A 498 -31.82 1.32 11.23
N ILE A 499 -32.78 0.40 11.06
CA ILE A 499 -34.17 0.75 10.83
C ILE A 499 -34.78 1.47 12.05
N ASN A 500 -34.43 1.08 13.27
CA ASN A 500 -34.98 1.66 14.49
C ASN A 500 -34.30 3.00 14.87
N GLU A 501 -33.01 3.12 14.66
CA GLU A 501 -32.21 4.28 15.08
C GLU A 501 -32.15 5.38 14.00
N VAL A 502 -32.29 5.04 12.71
CA VAL A 502 -32.12 5.95 11.57
C VAL A 502 -33.42 6.14 10.80
N LYS A 503 -34.04 7.30 10.99
CA LYS A 503 -35.22 7.67 10.19
C LYS A 503 -34.86 7.86 8.72
N GLY A 504 -35.70 7.35 7.82
CA GLY A 504 -35.52 7.49 6.36
C GLY A 504 -34.95 6.23 5.69
N ILE A 505 -34.70 5.15 6.44
CA ILE A 505 -34.35 3.83 5.92
C ILE A 505 -35.37 2.80 6.40
N ASN A 506 -35.95 2.03 5.48
CA ASN A 506 -36.85 0.92 5.79
C ASN A 506 -36.38 -0.42 5.18
N ARG A 507 -35.21 -0.44 4.52
CA ARG A 507 -34.68 -1.67 3.93
C ARG A 507 -33.15 -1.65 3.96
N VAL A 508 -32.57 -2.75 4.45
CA VAL A 508 -31.12 -2.97 4.51
C VAL A 508 -30.77 -4.18 3.65
N THR A 509 -29.74 -4.07 2.84
CA THR A 509 -29.17 -5.15 2.02
C THR A 509 -27.69 -5.32 2.36
N TYR A 510 -27.11 -6.46 1.99
CA TYR A 510 -25.68 -6.71 2.14
C TYR A 510 -25.07 -7.03 0.77
N ASP A 511 -24.00 -6.32 0.39
CA ASP A 511 -23.30 -6.52 -0.88
C ASP A 511 -22.25 -7.62 -0.72
N ILE A 512 -22.47 -8.74 -1.43
CA ILE A 512 -21.63 -9.95 -1.42
C ILE A 512 -20.73 -10.06 -2.66
N THR A 513 -20.43 -8.94 -3.32
CA THR A 513 -19.65 -8.93 -4.56
C THR A 513 -18.15 -8.83 -4.25
N SER A 514 -17.35 -9.72 -4.84
CA SER A 514 -15.89 -9.68 -4.76
C SER A 514 -15.31 -8.66 -5.74
N LYS A 515 -14.08 -8.23 -5.52
CA LYS A 515 -13.30 -7.42 -6.46
C LYS A 515 -12.14 -8.25 -7.04
N PRO A 516 -12.04 -8.48 -8.34
CA PRO A 516 -13.05 -8.24 -9.36
C PRO A 516 -14.28 -9.17 -9.21
N PRO A 517 -15.43 -8.95 -9.89
CA PRO A 517 -15.67 -7.94 -10.92
C PRO A 517 -16.13 -6.57 -10.39
N GLY A 518 -16.60 -6.50 -9.14
CA GLY A 518 -17.00 -5.23 -8.54
C GLY A 518 -15.80 -4.39 -8.11
N THR A 519 -16.06 -3.15 -7.69
CA THR A 519 -15.10 -2.33 -6.94
C THR A 519 -15.39 -2.43 -5.44
N ILE A 520 -14.50 -1.92 -4.59
CA ILE A 520 -14.77 -1.86 -3.15
C ILE A 520 -15.83 -0.80 -2.88
N GLU A 521 -15.61 0.43 -3.34
CA GLU A 521 -16.59 1.52 -3.27
C GLU A 521 -17.69 1.35 -4.34
N TRP A 522 -18.82 2.01 -4.15
CA TRP A 522 -19.97 1.90 -5.05
C TRP A 522 -19.91 2.84 -6.26
N GLU A 523 -19.22 4.00 -6.15
CA GLU A 523 -18.97 4.95 -7.23
C GLU A 523 -17.49 5.31 -7.35
#